data_ffff6961c52a1423569814d5ed8b1a17
#
_entry.id   ffff6961c52a1423569814d5ed8b1a17
#
_cell.length_a   1.000
_cell.length_b   1.000
_cell.length_c   1.000
_cell.angle_alpha   90.00
_cell.angle_beta   90.00
_cell.angle_gamma   90.00
#
_symmetry.space_group_name_H-M   'P 1'
#
loop_
_entity.id
_entity.type
_entity.pdbx_description
1 polymer ?
#
loop_
_entity_poly.entity_id
_entity_poly.type
_entity_poly.pdbx_seq_one_letter_code
_entity_poly.pdbx_strand_id
1 'polypeptide(L)'
;MSDLTTEIKKLEIETLDNLKLSKAKNTIRAYKSDFNDFVLFCSKHGMKSMPTEPKIVSLYLTHLSKQSKYSTLKRRLASINVMHRYKGHYLDTKHPII
;
A
#
# COMPACT_ATOMS: atom_id res chain seq x y z
N MET A 1 -5.28 -18.00 30.38
CA MET A 1 -6.08 -17.25 29.91
C MET A 1 -5.81 -16.29 28.86
N SER A 2 -4.56 -15.94 28.63
CA SER A 2 -4.20 -15.31 27.39
C SER A 2 -4.68 -16.07 26.19
N ASP A 3 -4.83 -17.37 26.35
CA ASP A 3 -5.19 -18.26 25.24
C ASP A 3 -6.58 -17.99 24.69
N LEU A 4 -7.56 -17.74 25.56
CA LEU A 4 -8.91 -17.47 25.12
C LEU A 4 -9.00 -16.15 24.36
N THR A 5 -8.32 -15.12 24.85
CA THR A 5 -8.28 -13.82 24.18
C THR A 5 -7.57 -13.93 22.83
N THR A 6 -6.49 -14.70 22.77
CA THR A 6 -5.75 -14.93 21.52
C THR A 6 -6.60 -15.69 20.51
N GLU A 7 -7.35 -16.70 20.96
CA GLU A 7 -8.24 -17.46 20.08
C GLU A 7 -9.37 -16.59 19.53
N ILE A 8 -9.96 -15.72 20.35
CA ILE A 8 -11.00 -14.81 19.90
C ILE A 8 -10.45 -13.86 18.84
N LYS A 9 -9.26 -13.32 19.05
CA LYS A 9 -8.62 -12.46 18.07
C LYS A 9 -8.34 -13.17 16.76
N LYS A 10 -7.88 -14.41 16.81
CA LYS A 10 -7.66 -15.22 15.62
C LYS A 10 -8.96 -15.48 14.88
N LEU A 11 -10.03 -15.82 15.58
CA LEU A 11 -11.34 -16.02 14.98
C LEU A 11 -11.88 -14.74 14.35
N GLU A 12 -11.69 -13.60 14.99
CA GLU A 12 -12.08 -12.32 14.43
C GLU A 12 -11.33 -12.01 13.13
N ILE A 13 -10.02 -12.26 13.11
CA ILE A 13 -9.20 -12.06 11.92
C ILE A 13 -9.64 -13.00 10.80
N GLU A 14 -9.84 -14.27 11.11
CA GLU A 14 -10.30 -15.26 10.14
C GLU A 14 -11.68 -14.90 9.58
N THR A 15 -12.59 -14.45 10.43
CA THR A 15 -13.92 -14.01 10.01
C THR A 15 -13.86 -12.84 9.09
N LEU A 16 -13.04 -11.83 9.41
CA LEU A 16 -12.83 -10.67 8.55
C LEU A 16 -12.24 -11.08 7.21
N ASP A 17 -11.23 -11.97 7.23
CA ASP A 17 -10.62 -12.48 6.01
C ASP A 17 -11.65 -13.21 5.15
N ASN A 18 -12.47 -14.06 5.74
CA ASN A 18 -13.50 -14.81 5.02
C ASN A 18 -14.55 -13.90 4.41
N LEU A 19 -15.00 -12.88 5.16
CA LEU A 19 -15.99 -11.92 4.68
C LEU A 19 -15.45 -11.08 3.53
N LYS A 20 -14.15 -10.83 3.50
CA LYS A 20 -13.50 -10.00 2.49
C LYS A 20 -12.84 -10.81 1.37
N LEU A 21 -12.92 -12.14 1.41
CA LEU A 21 -12.08 -12.98 0.57
C LEU A 21 -12.23 -12.69 -0.92
N SER A 22 -13.45 -12.53 -1.42
CA SER A 22 -13.67 -12.21 -2.82
C SER A 22 -13.27 -10.79 -3.18
N LYS A 23 -13.53 -9.83 -2.29
CA LYS A 23 -13.09 -8.44 -2.49
C LYS A 23 -11.60 -8.30 -2.26
N ALA A 24 -11.04 -9.07 -1.29
CA ALA A 24 -9.63 -9.00 -0.95
C ALA A 24 -8.73 -9.42 -2.11
N LYS A 25 -9.09 -10.46 -2.85
CA LYS A 25 -8.30 -10.89 -4.00
C LYS A 25 -8.18 -9.80 -5.05
N ASN A 26 -9.29 -9.16 -5.39
CA ASN A 26 -9.30 -8.08 -6.37
C ASN A 26 -8.58 -6.85 -5.84
N THR A 27 -8.76 -6.53 -4.57
CA THR A 27 -8.08 -5.40 -3.94
C THR A 27 -6.58 -5.59 -3.89
N ILE A 28 -6.12 -6.79 -3.48
CA ILE A 28 -4.69 -7.11 -3.45
C ILE A 28 -4.09 -7.06 -4.86
N ARG A 29 -4.81 -7.59 -5.84
CA ARG A 29 -4.37 -7.55 -7.24
C ARG A 29 -4.23 -6.11 -7.73
N ALA A 30 -5.19 -5.26 -7.40
CA ALA A 30 -5.14 -3.85 -7.75
C ALA A 30 -3.96 -3.15 -7.07
N TYR A 31 -3.73 -3.43 -5.80
CA TYR A 31 -2.59 -2.86 -5.07
C TYR A 31 -1.25 -3.31 -5.66
N LYS A 32 -1.12 -4.58 -6.01
CA LYS A 32 0.09 -5.08 -6.66
C LYS A 32 0.33 -4.42 -8.01
N SER A 33 -0.72 -4.27 -8.80
CA SER A 33 -0.64 -3.61 -10.10
C SER A 33 -0.23 -2.15 -9.95
N ASP A 34 -0.86 -1.44 -9.03
CA ASP A 34 -0.52 -0.04 -8.74
C ASP A 34 0.92 0.10 -8.25
N PHE A 35 1.35 -0.81 -7.38
CA PHE A 35 2.71 -0.79 -6.87
C PHE A 35 3.74 -1.08 -7.96
N ASN A 36 3.44 -1.98 -8.88
CA ASN A 36 4.33 -2.25 -10.02
C ASN A 36 4.58 -0.99 -10.85
N ASP A 37 3.56 -0.16 -11.04
CA ASP A 37 3.73 1.12 -11.73
C ASP A 37 4.72 2.01 -11.00
N PHE A 38 4.65 2.06 -9.67
CA PHE A 38 5.59 2.80 -8.85
C PHE A 38 7.01 2.22 -8.96
N VAL A 39 7.13 0.89 -8.95
CA VAL A 39 8.43 0.22 -9.12
C VAL A 39 9.06 0.59 -10.46
N LEU A 40 8.28 0.60 -11.53
CA LEU A 40 8.77 1.00 -12.85
C LEU A 40 9.22 2.45 -12.86
N PHE A 41 8.46 3.34 -12.23
CA PHE A 41 8.85 4.75 -12.12
C PHE A 41 10.18 4.89 -11.38
N CYS A 42 10.34 4.22 -10.25
CA CYS A 42 11.57 4.28 -9.46
C CYS A 42 12.75 3.69 -10.25
N SER A 43 12.54 2.56 -10.91
CA SER A 43 13.58 1.92 -11.71
C SER A 43 14.05 2.82 -12.85
N LYS A 44 13.11 3.48 -13.51
CA LYS A 44 13.41 4.40 -14.61
C LYS A 44 14.26 5.58 -14.16
N HIS A 45 14.08 6.04 -12.93
CA HIS A 45 14.76 7.22 -12.39
C HIS A 45 15.90 6.86 -11.43
N GLY A 46 16.26 5.59 -11.32
CA GLY A 46 17.35 5.16 -10.44
C GLY A 46 17.06 5.31 -8.97
N MET A 47 15.79 5.24 -8.58
CA MET A 47 15.36 5.38 -7.19
C MET A 47 14.90 4.05 -6.62
N LYS A 48 14.94 3.95 -5.28
CA LYS A 48 14.57 2.73 -4.58
C LYS A 48 13.08 2.70 -4.27
N SER A 49 12.39 1.64 -4.68
CA SER A 49 10.95 1.50 -4.47
C SER A 49 10.59 0.82 -3.15
N MET A 50 11.47 -0.03 -2.60
CA MET A 50 11.19 -0.82 -1.39
C MET A 50 12.48 -1.03 -0.57
N PRO A 51 12.61 -0.46 0.61
CA PRO A 51 11.74 0.59 1.15
C PRO A 51 11.97 1.93 0.45
N THR A 52 10.90 2.66 0.26
CA THR A 52 10.99 3.98 -0.36
C THR A 52 10.94 5.09 0.71
N GLU A 53 11.13 6.32 0.28
CA GLU A 53 11.08 7.50 1.15
C GLU A 53 9.93 8.41 0.77
N PRO A 54 9.41 9.23 1.72
CA PRO A 54 8.33 10.19 1.40
C PRO A 54 8.64 11.09 0.22
N LYS A 55 9.89 11.53 0.09
CA LYS A 55 10.30 12.38 -1.03
C LYS A 55 10.08 11.70 -2.38
N ILE A 56 10.42 10.42 -2.48
CA ILE A 56 10.27 9.64 -3.71
C ILE A 56 8.78 9.46 -4.03
N VAL A 57 7.97 9.17 -3.01
CA VAL A 57 6.52 9.05 -3.16
C VAL A 57 5.93 10.37 -3.65
N SER A 58 6.38 11.49 -3.09
CA SER A 58 5.93 12.82 -3.51
C SER A 58 6.24 13.08 -4.97
N LEU A 59 7.44 12.74 -5.42
CA LEU A 59 7.83 12.90 -6.83
C LEU A 59 6.95 12.06 -7.75
N TYR A 60 6.67 10.81 -7.35
CA TYR A 60 5.80 9.93 -8.12
C TYR A 60 4.38 10.48 -8.22
N LEU A 61 3.81 10.91 -7.10
CA LEU A 61 2.45 11.46 -7.09
C LEU A 61 2.37 12.76 -7.89
N THR A 62 3.39 13.60 -7.82
CA THR A 62 3.46 14.81 -8.62
C THR A 62 3.48 14.48 -10.12
N HIS A 63 4.26 13.48 -10.50
CA HIS A 63 4.29 13.00 -11.87
C HIS A 63 2.91 12.51 -12.33
N LEU A 64 2.24 11.71 -11.49
CA LEU A 64 0.90 11.19 -11.81
C LEU A 64 -0.16 12.30 -11.86
N SER A 65 -0.02 13.33 -11.04
CA SER A 65 -1.03 14.40 -10.94
C SER A 65 -1.26 15.12 -12.26
N LYS A 66 -0.30 15.05 -13.18
CA LYS A 66 -0.42 15.66 -14.50
C LYS A 66 -1.43 14.95 -15.39
N GLN A 67 -1.76 13.68 -15.09
CA GLN A 67 -2.63 12.86 -15.92
C GLN A 67 -3.73 12.15 -15.15
N SER A 68 -3.76 12.25 -13.83
CA SER A 68 -4.64 11.46 -12.99
C SER A 68 -5.45 12.30 -12.03
N LYS A 69 -6.62 11.79 -11.67
CA LYS A 69 -7.51 12.42 -10.70
C LYS A 69 -6.98 12.24 -9.27
N TYR A 70 -7.43 13.08 -8.36
CA TYR A 70 -7.05 13.00 -6.95
C TYR A 70 -7.37 11.62 -6.34
N SER A 71 -8.51 11.03 -6.69
CA SER A 71 -8.89 9.70 -6.20
C SER A 71 -7.88 8.62 -6.62
N THR A 72 -7.32 8.75 -7.84
CA THR A 72 -6.28 7.84 -8.32
C THR A 72 -5.00 8.01 -7.51
N LEU A 73 -4.61 9.25 -7.21
CA LEU A 73 -3.43 9.52 -6.40
C LEU A 73 -3.57 8.93 -4.99
N LYS A 74 -4.74 9.07 -4.37
CA LYS A 74 -5.00 8.49 -3.06
C LYS A 74 -4.90 6.96 -3.10
N ARG A 75 -5.44 6.34 -4.13
CA ARG A 75 -5.35 4.88 -4.29
C ARG A 75 -3.92 4.42 -4.49
N ARG A 76 -3.14 5.14 -5.29
CA ARG A 76 -1.73 4.81 -5.53
C ARG A 76 -0.91 4.93 -4.24
N LEU A 77 -1.15 5.98 -3.48
CA LEU A 77 -0.49 6.14 -2.18
C LEU A 77 -0.84 5.01 -1.23
N ALA A 78 -2.12 4.63 -1.15
CA ALA A 78 -2.56 3.51 -0.34
C ALA A 78 -1.89 2.21 -0.76
N SER A 79 -1.75 1.97 -2.07
CA SER A 79 -1.09 0.78 -2.60
C SER A 79 0.37 0.70 -2.16
N ILE A 80 1.09 1.80 -2.24
CA ILE A 80 2.50 1.86 -1.81
C ILE A 80 2.59 1.57 -0.31
N ASN A 81 1.71 2.16 0.49
CA ASN A 81 1.70 1.96 1.93
C ASN A 81 1.39 0.50 2.31
N VAL A 82 0.38 -0.09 1.68
CA VAL A 82 -0.01 -1.48 1.95
C VAL A 82 1.12 -2.44 1.59
N MET A 83 1.77 -2.24 0.46
CA MET A 83 2.87 -3.11 0.04
C MET A 83 4.08 -2.97 0.98
N HIS A 84 4.33 -1.78 1.50
CA HIS A 84 5.39 -1.58 2.49
C HIS A 84 5.07 -2.31 3.80
N ARG A 85 3.84 -2.19 4.30
CA ARG A 85 3.42 -2.92 5.50
C ARG A 85 3.54 -4.41 5.31
N TYR A 86 3.13 -4.91 4.15
CA TYR A 86 3.19 -6.33 3.85
C TYR A 86 4.63 -6.86 3.91
N LYS A 87 5.59 -6.05 3.51
CA LYS A 87 7.01 -6.39 3.54
C LYS A 87 7.70 -6.03 4.87
N GLY A 88 6.93 -5.54 5.85
CA GLY A 88 7.48 -5.20 7.16
C GLY A 88 8.18 -3.85 7.23
N HIS A 89 7.91 -2.96 6.28
CA HIS A 89 8.49 -1.62 6.27
C HIS A 89 7.46 -0.58 6.68
N TYR A 90 7.93 0.47 7.33
CA TYR A 90 7.10 1.62 7.68
C TYR A 90 7.30 2.73 6.66
N LEU A 91 6.18 3.32 6.22
CA LEU A 91 6.20 4.49 5.34
C LEU A 91 5.27 5.54 5.95
N ASP A 92 5.79 6.73 6.20
CA ASP A 92 5.01 7.83 6.75
C ASP A 92 4.22 8.52 5.63
N THR A 93 2.99 8.05 5.42
CA THR A 93 2.11 8.60 4.39
C THR A 93 1.51 9.96 4.79
N LYS A 94 1.70 10.37 6.03
CA LYS A 94 1.26 11.69 6.52
C LYS A 94 2.39 12.70 6.55
N HIS A 95 3.54 12.35 6.00
CA HIS A 95 4.67 13.27 5.95
C HIS A 95 4.29 14.53 5.17
N PRO A 96 4.69 15.73 5.67
CA PRO A 96 4.29 16.99 5.02
C PRO A 96 4.68 17.11 3.55
N ILE A 97 5.72 16.39 3.12
CA ILE A 97 6.17 16.44 1.74
C ILE A 97 5.25 15.65 0.78
N ILE A 98 4.44 14.76 1.32
CA ILE A 98 3.44 14.02 0.55
C ILE A 98 2.13 14.80 0.61
#